data_336ed97d2c6df2757c30fea6d847cfe7
#
_entry.id   336ed97d2c6df2757c30fea6d847cfe7
#
_cell.length_a   1.000
_cell.length_b   1.000
_cell.length_c   1.000
_cell.angle_alpha   90.00
_cell.angle_beta   90.00
_cell.angle_gamma   90.00
#
_symmetry.space_group_name_H-M   'P 1'
#
loop_
_entity.id
_entity.type
_entity.pdbx_description
1 polymer ?
#
loop_
_entity_poly.entity_id
_entity_poly.type
_entity_poly.pdbx_seq_one_letter_code
_entity_poly.pdbx_strand_id
1 'polypeptide(L)'
;MWQTAGMTSHTNLLGEPPATLLPLDTGAAALLAAGTAPVDVAAKYPTFSLAWALLAEGSLAAGRPVEAYAYARTGYHRGLDALRRSGWKGYGPIPWSHDPNRGFLRALAALAAAAGLIGETDEEERCWTFLRDSSAEAYTELKK
;
A
#
# COMPACT_ATOMS: atom_id res chain seq x y z
N MET A 1 -11.49 -31.16 -1.66
CA MET A 1 -12.02 -31.28 -1.51
C MET A 1 -12.02 -31.34 -1.20
N TRP A 2 -11.33 -31.42 -1.16
CA TRP A 2 -11.51 -31.68 -1.08
C TRP A 2 -11.52 -31.39 -0.53
N GLN A 3 -11.01 -31.02 -0.32
CA GLN A 3 -11.28 -31.07 0.11
C GLN A 3 -11.17 -30.71 0.65
N THR A 4 -10.79 -30.58 0.71
CA THR A 4 -10.97 -30.62 1.13
C THR A 4 -10.61 -30.33 1.64
N ALA A 5 -10.10 -30.20 1.61
CA ALA A 5 -10.07 -30.12 1.94
C ALA A 5 -9.65 -29.75 2.34
N GLY A 6 -9.11 -29.63 2.31
CA GLY A 6 -9.13 -29.45 2.60
C GLY A 6 -8.70 -29.01 2.68
N MET A 7 -8.44 -28.93 2.80
CA MET A 7 -8.34 -28.63 2.73
C MET A 7 -8.08 -27.91 2.94
N THR A 8 -7.67 -27.60 3.05
CA THR A 8 -7.51 -27.07 3.06
C THR A 8 -7.02 -26.52 3.05
N SER A 9 -6.44 -26.42 3.16
CA SER A 9 -6.12 -26.10 2.93
C SER A 9 -5.72 -26.07 2.36
N HIS A 10 -5.35 -26.16 2.19
CA HIS A 10 -5.27 -26.31 1.47
C HIS A 10 -5.17 -26.02 0.89
N THR A 11 -4.08 -26.61 1.63
CA THR A 11 -3.91 -25.91 0.57
C THR A 11 -4.69 -26.03 -0.64
N ASN A 12 -4.99 -25.32 -1.11
CA ASN A 12 -5.95 -25.11 -2.13
C ASN A 12 -5.27 -24.78 -3.45
N LEU A 13 -5.15 -25.75 -4.30
CA LEU A 13 -4.40 -25.59 -5.55
C LEU A 13 -5.12 -24.67 -6.53
N LEU A 14 -6.45 -24.60 -6.46
CA LEU A 14 -7.25 -23.80 -7.39
C LEU A 14 -7.86 -22.58 -6.74
N GLY A 15 -7.59 -22.36 -5.47
CA GLY A 15 -8.12 -21.21 -4.76
C GLY A 15 -7.25 -19.99 -4.93
N GLU A 16 -7.72 -18.90 -4.35
CA GLU A 16 -6.96 -17.69 -4.32
C GLU A 16 -5.72 -17.85 -3.46
N PRO A 17 -4.64 -17.13 -3.82
CA PRO A 17 -3.47 -17.10 -2.95
C PRO A 17 -3.86 -16.52 -1.59
N PRO A 18 -3.15 -16.86 -0.51
CA PRO A 18 -3.45 -16.31 0.81
C PRO A 18 -3.26 -14.80 0.82
N ALA A 19 -4.02 -14.13 1.68
CA ALA A 19 -3.86 -12.71 1.90
C ALA A 19 -2.50 -12.44 2.55
N THR A 20 -1.86 -11.33 2.17
CA THR A 20 -0.64 -10.88 2.81
C THR A 20 -0.99 -9.85 3.87
N LEU A 21 -0.53 -10.10 5.10
CA LEU A 21 -0.80 -9.26 6.26
C LEU A 21 0.53 -8.73 6.78
N LEU A 22 0.78 -7.44 6.61
CA LEU A 22 2.02 -6.84 7.06
C LEU A 22 2.06 -6.75 8.59
N PRO A 23 3.24 -6.91 9.21
CA PRO A 23 3.38 -6.65 10.64
C PRO A 23 3.25 -5.17 10.92
N LEU A 24 2.81 -4.82 12.14
CA LEU A 24 2.77 -3.43 12.58
C LEU A 24 4.20 -2.97 12.91
N ASP A 25 4.59 -1.82 12.36
CA ASP A 25 5.80 -1.13 12.78
C ASP A 25 5.46 -0.31 14.03
N THR A 26 5.66 -0.90 15.21
CA THR A 26 5.21 -0.29 16.47
C THR A 26 5.92 1.02 16.78
N GLY A 27 7.21 1.13 16.46
CA GLY A 27 7.97 2.36 16.71
C GLY A 27 7.48 3.53 15.87
N ALA A 28 7.34 3.30 14.57
CA ALA A 28 6.86 4.33 13.65
C ALA A 28 5.42 4.71 13.94
N ALA A 29 4.56 3.72 14.19
CA ALA A 29 3.14 3.97 14.50
C ALA A 29 3.00 4.79 15.79
N ALA A 30 3.83 4.52 16.79
CA ALA A 30 3.79 5.26 18.05
C ALA A 30 4.16 6.74 17.85
N LEU A 31 5.14 7.03 16.99
CA LEU A 31 5.51 8.42 16.68
C LEU A 31 4.37 9.16 16.00
N LEU A 32 3.70 8.53 15.03
CA LEU A 32 2.55 9.16 14.38
C LEU A 32 1.42 9.41 15.38
N ALA A 33 1.14 8.42 16.25
CA ALA A 33 0.10 8.57 17.26
C ALA A 33 0.41 9.70 18.24
N ALA A 34 1.69 9.97 18.51
CA ALA A 34 2.14 11.06 19.37
C ALA A 34 2.14 12.43 18.68
N GLY A 35 1.80 12.49 17.38
CA GLY A 35 1.75 13.74 16.63
C GLY A 35 3.04 14.14 15.95
N THR A 36 4.02 13.24 15.87
CA THR A 36 5.26 13.51 15.14
C THR A 36 4.96 13.73 13.66
N ALA A 37 5.57 14.76 13.07
CA ALA A 37 5.35 15.07 11.66
C ALA A 37 5.77 13.91 10.76
N PRO A 38 5.00 13.61 9.70
CA PRO A 38 5.32 12.49 8.81
C PRO A 38 6.74 12.55 8.23
N VAL A 39 7.28 13.73 7.95
CA VAL A 39 8.64 13.86 7.42
C VAL A 39 9.68 13.35 8.42
N ASP A 40 9.46 13.59 9.70
CA ASP A 40 10.39 13.13 10.74
C ASP A 40 10.25 11.64 10.97
N VAL A 41 9.03 11.09 10.86
CA VAL A 41 8.81 9.65 10.94
C VAL A 41 9.48 8.95 9.77
N ALA A 42 9.34 9.48 8.56
CA ALA A 42 9.98 8.91 7.37
C ALA A 42 11.50 8.92 7.49
N ALA A 43 12.07 10.00 8.04
CA ALA A 43 13.51 10.10 8.24
C ALA A 43 14.04 9.05 9.22
N LYS A 44 13.28 8.78 10.27
CA LYS A 44 13.68 7.81 11.31
C LYS A 44 13.35 6.38 10.91
N TYR A 45 12.23 6.16 10.24
CA TYR A 45 11.75 4.84 9.82
C TYR A 45 11.46 4.83 8.33
N PRO A 46 12.51 4.88 7.47
CA PRO A 46 12.30 5.02 6.02
C PRO A 46 11.64 3.83 5.35
N THR A 47 11.54 2.68 6.05
CA THR A 47 10.81 1.51 5.53
C THR A 47 9.31 1.58 5.78
N PHE A 48 8.86 2.57 6.55
CA PHE A 48 7.45 2.67 6.97
C PHE A 48 6.62 3.40 5.90
N SER A 49 5.90 2.64 5.08
CA SER A 49 5.15 3.18 3.94
C SER A 49 4.16 4.27 4.31
N LEU A 50 3.50 4.17 5.46
CA LEU A 50 2.46 5.12 5.83
C LEU A 50 3.00 6.55 5.94
N ALA A 51 4.21 6.73 6.47
CA ALA A 51 4.79 8.08 6.55
C ALA A 51 4.97 8.70 5.15
N TRP A 52 5.46 7.90 4.20
CA TRP A 52 5.60 8.36 2.81
C TRP A 52 4.25 8.64 2.17
N ALA A 53 3.25 7.79 2.46
CA ALA A 53 1.90 8.01 1.93
C ALA A 53 1.31 9.32 2.44
N LEU A 54 1.48 9.62 3.73
CA LEU A 54 1.01 10.87 4.32
C LEU A 54 1.69 12.09 3.69
N LEU A 55 3.00 12.00 3.44
CA LEU A 55 3.73 13.07 2.74
C LEU A 55 3.18 13.27 1.32
N ALA A 56 2.93 12.18 0.61
CA ALA A 56 2.38 12.25 -0.74
C ALA A 56 0.98 12.88 -0.75
N GLU A 57 0.12 12.47 0.18
CA GLU A 57 -1.23 13.02 0.31
C GLU A 57 -1.18 14.52 0.60
N GLY A 58 -0.27 14.94 1.46
CA GLY A 58 -0.06 16.36 1.76
C GLY A 58 0.38 17.15 0.53
N SER A 59 1.31 16.60 -0.26
CA SER A 59 1.78 17.26 -1.48
C SER A 59 0.68 17.33 -2.54
N LEU A 60 -0.15 16.28 -2.67
CA LEU A 60 -1.32 16.32 -3.56
C LEU A 60 -2.28 17.44 -3.15
N ALA A 61 -2.60 17.53 -1.87
CA ALA A 61 -3.50 18.55 -1.35
C ALA A 61 -2.94 19.97 -1.57
N ALA A 62 -1.63 20.10 -1.58
CA ALA A 62 -0.95 21.38 -1.79
C ALA A 62 -0.73 21.72 -3.26
N GLY A 63 -1.18 20.87 -4.19
CA GLY A 63 -1.02 21.11 -5.62
C GLY A 63 0.40 20.90 -6.13
N ARG A 64 1.15 20.00 -5.50
CA ARG A 64 2.53 19.67 -5.88
C ARG A 64 2.63 18.20 -6.35
N PRO A 65 2.14 17.89 -7.57
CA PRO A 65 2.01 16.50 -8.01
C PRO A 65 3.34 15.78 -8.25
N VAL A 66 4.38 16.47 -8.70
CA VAL A 66 5.70 15.83 -8.92
C VAL A 66 6.30 15.42 -7.58
N GLU A 67 6.20 16.28 -6.57
CA GLU A 67 6.66 15.97 -5.22
C GLU A 67 5.86 14.81 -4.64
N ALA A 68 4.53 14.83 -4.83
CA ALA A 68 3.66 13.74 -4.40
C ALA A 68 4.06 12.42 -5.06
N TYR A 69 4.35 12.46 -6.35
CA TYR A 69 4.80 11.29 -7.11
C TYR A 69 6.05 10.69 -6.47
N ALA A 70 7.03 11.53 -6.14
CA ALA A 70 8.28 11.06 -5.54
C ALA A 70 8.05 10.41 -4.17
N TYR A 71 7.27 11.04 -3.31
CA TYR A 71 6.95 10.47 -2.00
C TYR A 71 6.16 9.17 -2.14
N ALA A 72 5.13 9.18 -2.98
CA ALA A 72 4.28 8.01 -3.15
C ALA A 72 5.07 6.82 -3.71
N ARG A 73 5.94 7.08 -4.68
CA ARG A 73 6.75 6.02 -5.27
C ARG A 73 7.70 5.41 -4.23
N THR A 74 8.27 6.23 -3.36
CA THR A 74 9.10 5.73 -2.27
C THR A 74 8.29 4.84 -1.33
N GLY A 75 7.12 5.31 -0.88
CA GLY A 75 6.25 4.52 -0.01
C GLY A 75 5.77 3.22 -0.65
N TYR A 76 5.46 3.29 -1.94
CA TYR A 76 5.05 2.13 -2.72
C TYR A 76 6.15 1.07 -2.76
N HIS A 77 7.38 1.46 -3.09
CA HIS A 77 8.49 0.50 -3.17
C HIS A 77 8.88 -0.06 -1.81
N ARG A 78 8.87 0.77 -0.77
CA ARG A 78 9.11 0.27 0.59
C ARG A 78 8.05 -0.73 1.03
N GLY A 79 6.79 -0.48 0.65
CA GLY A 79 5.71 -1.42 0.91
C GLY A 79 5.86 -2.72 0.13
N LEU A 80 6.27 -2.66 -1.14
CA LEU A 80 6.54 -3.87 -1.92
C LEU A 80 7.63 -4.72 -1.26
N ASP A 81 8.69 -4.09 -0.77
CA ASP A 81 9.75 -4.80 -0.06
C ASP A 81 9.22 -5.51 1.17
N ALA A 82 8.38 -4.83 1.95
CA ALA A 82 7.79 -5.41 3.15
C ALA A 82 6.84 -6.56 2.80
N LEU A 83 6.03 -6.41 1.75
CA LEU A 83 5.13 -7.47 1.30
C LEU A 83 5.92 -8.72 0.89
N ARG A 84 7.00 -8.54 0.14
CA ARG A 84 7.84 -9.67 -0.27
C ARG A 84 8.46 -10.38 0.93
N ARG A 85 8.92 -9.62 1.92
CA ARG A 85 9.44 -10.22 3.17
C ARG A 85 8.37 -10.98 3.93
N SER A 86 7.10 -10.59 3.76
CA SER A 86 5.97 -11.26 4.42
C SER A 86 5.36 -12.39 3.58
N GLY A 87 6.02 -12.77 2.49
CA GLY A 87 5.62 -13.93 1.70
C GLY A 87 4.78 -13.64 0.46
N TRP A 88 4.47 -12.36 0.19
CA TRP A 88 3.72 -12.00 -1.01
C TRP A 88 4.53 -12.34 -2.27
N LYS A 89 3.88 -12.94 -3.25
CA LYS A 89 4.54 -13.45 -4.45
C LYS A 89 4.22 -12.65 -5.71
N GLY A 90 3.80 -11.41 -5.54
CA GLY A 90 3.51 -10.54 -6.66
C GLY A 90 2.03 -10.50 -7.05
N TYR A 91 1.19 -11.24 -6.37
CA TYR A 91 -0.24 -11.28 -6.62
C TYR A 91 -0.98 -11.77 -5.35
N GLY A 92 -2.29 -11.61 -5.34
CA GLY A 92 -3.12 -12.04 -4.23
C GLY A 92 -3.55 -10.86 -3.35
N PRO A 93 -4.51 -11.11 -2.44
CA PRO A 93 -5.11 -10.03 -1.66
C PRO A 93 -4.14 -9.36 -0.69
N ILE A 94 -4.27 -8.04 -0.60
CA ILE A 94 -3.59 -7.19 0.39
C ILE A 94 -4.72 -6.40 1.05
N PRO A 95 -5.43 -6.99 2.05
CA PRO A 95 -6.70 -6.44 2.49
C PRO A 95 -6.57 -5.12 3.24
N TRP A 96 -7.46 -4.20 2.89
CA TRP A 96 -7.61 -2.90 3.55
C TRP A 96 -8.03 -3.04 5.02
N SER A 97 -8.78 -4.08 5.34
CA SER A 97 -9.26 -4.33 6.70
C SER A 97 -8.11 -4.57 7.69
N HIS A 98 -6.96 -5.01 7.21
CA HIS A 98 -5.78 -5.19 8.05
C HIS A 98 -5.00 -3.87 8.09
N ASP A 99 -5.12 -3.16 9.21
CA ASP A 99 -4.59 -1.79 9.35
C ASP A 99 -3.14 -1.62 8.88
N PRO A 100 -2.19 -2.50 9.22
CA PRO A 100 -0.80 -2.34 8.76
C PRO A 100 -0.61 -2.36 7.24
N ASN A 101 -1.57 -2.84 6.46
CA ASN A 101 -1.51 -2.81 5.00
C ASN A 101 -1.84 -1.44 4.43
N ARG A 102 -2.50 -0.58 5.21
CA ARG A 102 -3.05 0.67 4.69
C ARG A 102 -1.99 1.65 4.21
N GLY A 103 -0.83 1.66 4.84
CA GLY A 103 0.26 2.53 4.39
C GLY A 103 0.67 2.26 2.95
N PHE A 104 0.87 0.98 2.61
CA PHE A 104 1.17 0.58 1.24
C PHE A 104 0.04 0.94 0.27
N LEU A 105 -1.19 0.60 0.65
CA LEU A 105 -2.35 0.85 -0.23
C LEU A 105 -2.56 2.34 -0.47
N ARG A 106 -2.37 3.17 0.56
CA ARG A 106 -2.48 4.62 0.42
C ARG A 106 -1.35 5.19 -0.43
N ALA A 107 -0.12 4.66 -0.29
CA ALA A 107 1.00 5.09 -1.15
C ALA A 107 0.71 4.74 -2.61
N LEU A 108 0.16 3.55 -2.87
CA LEU A 108 -0.21 3.14 -4.22
C LEU A 108 -1.29 4.04 -4.82
N ALA A 109 -2.32 4.37 -4.03
CA ALA A 109 -3.38 5.27 -4.49
C ALA A 109 -2.84 6.69 -4.76
N ALA A 110 -1.96 7.18 -3.89
CA ALA A 110 -1.34 8.49 -4.08
C ALA A 110 -0.46 8.51 -5.33
N LEU A 111 0.25 7.42 -5.61
CA LEU A 111 1.05 7.29 -6.82
C LEU A 111 0.16 7.34 -8.06
N ALA A 112 -0.96 6.63 -8.04
CA ALA A 112 -1.92 6.66 -9.14
C ALA A 112 -2.42 8.10 -9.40
N ALA A 113 -2.83 8.78 -8.33
CA ALA A 113 -3.35 10.14 -8.45
C ALA A 113 -2.29 11.11 -8.97
N ALA A 114 -1.07 11.02 -8.44
CA ALA A 114 0.03 11.90 -8.88
C ALA A 114 0.41 11.62 -10.33
N ALA A 115 0.46 10.34 -10.72
CA ALA A 115 0.76 9.94 -12.10
C ALA A 115 -0.25 10.55 -13.07
N GLY A 116 -1.53 10.50 -12.72
CA GLY A 116 -2.58 11.10 -13.56
C GLY A 116 -2.40 12.60 -13.72
N LEU A 117 -2.05 13.30 -12.63
CA LEU A 117 -1.87 14.74 -12.65
C LEU A 117 -0.68 15.20 -13.50
N ILE A 118 0.36 14.37 -13.59
CA ILE A 118 1.54 14.72 -14.42
C ILE A 118 1.47 14.13 -15.83
N GLY A 119 0.33 13.50 -16.19
CA GLY A 119 0.11 12.99 -17.54
C GLY A 119 0.73 11.62 -17.80
N GLU A 120 1.18 10.90 -16.76
CA GLU A 120 1.72 9.56 -16.90
C GLU A 120 0.58 8.54 -16.87
N THR A 121 -0.17 8.50 -17.95
CA THR A 121 -1.44 7.77 -18.04
C THR A 121 -1.29 6.27 -17.83
N ASP A 122 -0.26 5.65 -18.42
CA ASP A 122 -0.06 4.21 -18.28
C ASP A 122 0.24 3.82 -16.83
N GLU A 123 1.01 4.63 -16.13
CA GLU A 123 1.32 4.40 -14.72
C GLU A 123 0.09 4.60 -13.84
N GLU A 124 -0.69 5.63 -14.13
CA GLU A 124 -1.95 5.86 -13.43
C GLU A 124 -2.85 4.64 -13.52
N GLU A 125 -3.05 4.13 -14.73
CA GLU A 125 -3.92 2.98 -14.98
C GLU A 125 -3.39 1.73 -14.30
N ARG A 126 -2.08 1.50 -14.40
CA ARG A 126 -1.43 0.35 -13.75
C ARG A 126 -1.65 0.37 -12.23
N CYS A 127 -1.45 1.52 -11.62
CA CYS A 127 -1.58 1.66 -10.16
C CYS A 127 -3.02 1.46 -9.69
N TRP A 128 -4.00 2.07 -10.37
CA TRP A 128 -5.39 1.88 -9.99
C TRP A 128 -5.83 0.43 -10.14
N THR A 129 -5.39 -0.23 -11.22
CA THR A 129 -5.71 -1.64 -11.45
C THR A 129 -5.10 -2.52 -10.36
N PHE A 130 -3.83 -2.27 -10.02
CA PHE A 130 -3.16 -3.00 -8.96
C PHE A 130 -3.87 -2.81 -7.61
N LEU A 131 -4.27 -1.60 -7.31
CA LEU A 131 -4.99 -1.31 -6.06
C LEU A 131 -6.30 -2.10 -6.01
N ARG A 132 -7.09 -2.06 -7.09
CA ARG A 132 -8.37 -2.76 -7.14
C ARG A 132 -8.17 -4.26 -7.01
N ASP A 133 -7.18 -4.82 -7.69
CA ASP A 133 -6.90 -6.25 -7.64
C ASP A 133 -6.39 -6.69 -6.27
N SER A 134 -5.69 -5.80 -5.56
CA SER A 134 -5.18 -6.08 -4.21
C SER A 134 -6.30 -6.01 -3.16
N SER A 135 -7.17 -5.01 -3.27
CA SER A 135 -8.26 -4.79 -2.32
C SER A 135 -9.34 -3.92 -2.97
N ALA A 136 -10.47 -4.52 -3.30
CA ALA A 136 -11.61 -3.77 -3.84
C ALA A 136 -12.09 -2.72 -2.83
N GLU A 137 -12.04 -3.02 -1.54
CA GLU A 137 -12.40 -2.08 -0.50
C GLU A 137 -11.47 -0.86 -0.49
N ALA A 138 -10.16 -1.07 -0.59
CA ALA A 138 -9.20 0.03 -0.66
C ALA A 138 -9.45 0.90 -1.89
N TYR A 139 -9.74 0.28 -3.01
CA TYR A 139 -10.05 1.01 -4.24
C TYR A 139 -11.26 1.93 -4.04
N THR A 140 -12.32 1.40 -3.43
CA THR A 140 -13.52 2.20 -3.15
C THR A 140 -13.23 3.33 -2.17
N GLU A 141 -12.43 3.06 -1.12
CA GLU A 141 -12.10 4.05 -0.11
C GLU A 141 -11.17 5.16 -0.63
N LEU A 142 -10.25 4.82 -1.52
CA LEU A 142 -9.15 5.73 -1.88
C LEU A 142 -9.32 6.40 -3.23
N LYS A 143 -10.02 5.78 -4.17
CA LYS A 143 -10.27 6.40 -5.47
C LYS A 143 -11.57 7.18 -5.42
N LYS A 144 -11.45 8.46 -5.20
CA LYS A 144 -12.62 9.35 -5.10
C LYS A 144 -12.59 10.46 -6.12
#